data_5f98148022302da0c9f2e8e2beddf8ae
#
_entry.id   5f98148022302da0c9f2e8e2beddf8ae
#
_cell.length_a   1.000
_cell.length_b   1.000
_cell.length_c   1.000
_cell.angle_alpha   90.00
_cell.angle_beta   90.00
_cell.angle_gamma   90.00
#
_symmetry.space_group_name_H-M   'P 1'
#
loop_
_entity.id
_entity.type
_entity.pdbx_description
1 polymer ?
#
loop_
_entity_poly.entity_id
_entity_poly.type
_entity_poly.pdbx_seq_one_letter_code
_entity_poly.pdbx_strand_id
1 'polypeptide(L)'
;MSVVVVGGGWAGCAAASAAAYAGANVVILEKTDMLLGTGLVGGIMRNNGRLTAMEEARAMGAVEFFGLIEKAAAHRRVDFPGHRHAMLYDVTRIEPAVRAALRRQGVELRLQARMTGIIKSSGRLTGVVTSSDEVIPGEVFIDCTGTAGPAQNCSRYGTGCAMCILRCPAFGPRVSLTERAGIKEIRAGEGFPQFEAMSGSCKLEKKSLAPKLVAALERDGVLVIPLPEHLQKEEQLKRKACQQYALSDFARNLVLLDTGHVKLMTSYFPLEILRTLEGFQDAQYADPYSGGKGNSVRFMAMAPCDDSLKVSGAPNLYCAGEKTGLLVGHTEAIVTGFLAGHNAARLLAGQEPLILPPELACGDIISFMHREMKKPEGMGKKYTFSGSVYFQRMLEKRLYSTDEEAIRARVAAANLTGVFK
;
A
#
# COMPACT_ATOMS: atom_id res chain seq x y z
N MET A 1 -23.86 -14.93 5.65
CA MET A 1 -23.43 -13.61 5.16
C MET A 1 -21.94 -13.69 4.85
N SER A 2 -21.57 -13.55 3.56
CA SER A 2 -20.21 -13.81 3.11
C SER A 2 -19.61 -12.65 2.33
N VAL A 3 -18.36 -12.29 2.67
CA VAL A 3 -17.55 -11.29 1.99
C VAL A 3 -16.37 -11.96 1.31
N VAL A 4 -16.20 -11.70 0.03
CA VAL A 4 -15.06 -12.17 -0.76
C VAL A 4 -14.11 -11.00 -1.04
N VAL A 5 -12.88 -11.08 -0.52
CA VAL A 5 -11.83 -10.09 -0.74
C VAL A 5 -10.87 -10.63 -1.79
N VAL A 6 -10.71 -9.92 -2.90
CA VAL A 6 -9.79 -10.32 -3.98
C VAL A 6 -8.52 -9.47 -3.91
N GLY A 7 -7.40 -10.09 -3.57
CA GLY A 7 -6.11 -9.48 -3.33
C GLY A 7 -5.78 -9.35 -1.83
N GLY A 8 -4.72 -10.03 -1.41
CA GLY A 8 -4.26 -10.10 -0.02
C GLY A 8 -3.17 -9.07 0.35
N GLY A 9 -3.15 -7.90 -0.33
CA GLY A 9 -2.30 -6.77 0.07
C GLY A 9 -2.72 -6.15 1.41
N TRP A 10 -2.04 -5.08 1.88
CA TRP A 10 -2.43 -4.38 3.10
C TRP A 10 -3.92 -4.01 3.13
N ALA A 11 -4.46 -3.53 2.00
CA ALA A 11 -5.86 -3.16 1.89
C ALA A 11 -6.79 -4.37 2.07
N GLY A 12 -6.48 -5.50 1.41
CA GLY A 12 -7.30 -6.71 1.50
C GLY A 12 -7.25 -7.34 2.89
N CYS A 13 -6.06 -7.40 3.51
CA CYS A 13 -5.93 -7.88 4.89
C CYS A 13 -6.72 -7.01 5.88
N ALA A 14 -6.68 -5.69 5.72
CA ALA A 14 -7.43 -4.76 6.54
C ALA A 14 -8.94 -4.87 6.31
N ALA A 15 -9.38 -5.00 5.04
CA ALA A 15 -10.78 -5.18 4.70
C ALA A 15 -11.36 -6.49 5.27
N ALA A 16 -10.60 -7.56 5.16
CA ALA A 16 -11.00 -8.85 5.72
C ALA A 16 -11.10 -8.80 7.26
N SER A 17 -10.14 -8.16 7.92
CA SER A 17 -10.16 -7.96 9.37
C SER A 17 -11.40 -7.17 9.80
N ALA A 18 -11.69 -6.04 9.15
CA ALA A 18 -12.86 -5.22 9.47
C ALA A 18 -14.19 -5.96 9.25
N ALA A 19 -14.33 -6.68 8.14
CA ALA A 19 -15.52 -7.44 7.86
C ALA A 19 -15.72 -8.61 8.86
N ALA A 20 -14.63 -9.29 9.24
CA ALA A 20 -14.67 -10.36 10.23
C ALA A 20 -15.02 -9.85 11.62
N TYR A 21 -14.49 -8.71 12.06
CA TYR A 21 -14.89 -8.07 13.32
C TYR A 21 -16.38 -7.72 13.35
N ALA A 22 -16.93 -7.31 12.22
CA ALA A 22 -18.37 -7.06 12.09
C ALA A 22 -19.22 -8.34 11.92
N GLY A 23 -18.64 -9.53 12.12
CA GLY A 23 -19.34 -10.82 12.13
C GLY A 23 -19.59 -11.45 10.77
N ALA A 24 -19.00 -10.96 9.69
CA ALA A 24 -19.12 -11.59 8.37
C ALA A 24 -18.21 -12.83 8.26
N ASN A 25 -18.66 -13.84 7.50
CA ASN A 25 -17.75 -14.89 7.01
C ASN A 25 -16.90 -14.31 5.88
N VAL A 26 -15.58 -14.38 5.99
CA VAL A 26 -14.68 -13.71 5.06
C VAL A 26 -13.72 -14.71 4.44
N VAL A 27 -13.56 -14.63 3.13
CA VAL A 27 -12.48 -15.31 2.40
C VAL A 27 -11.61 -14.29 1.66
N ILE A 28 -10.29 -14.45 1.78
CA ILE A 28 -9.31 -13.71 0.97
C ILE A 28 -8.79 -14.64 -0.15
N LEU A 29 -8.84 -14.15 -1.38
CA LEU A 29 -8.15 -14.76 -2.52
C LEU A 29 -6.88 -13.95 -2.82
N GLU A 30 -5.73 -14.57 -2.63
CA GLU A 30 -4.43 -13.99 -3.00
C GLU A 30 -3.77 -14.85 -4.06
N LYS A 31 -3.33 -14.23 -5.15
CA LYS A 31 -2.74 -14.95 -6.28
C LYS A 31 -1.36 -15.54 -5.98
N THR A 32 -0.62 -14.95 -5.03
CA THR A 32 0.72 -15.40 -4.62
C THR A 32 0.67 -16.34 -3.40
N ASP A 33 1.82 -16.79 -2.98
CA ASP A 33 2.01 -17.63 -1.80
C ASP A 33 2.12 -16.83 -0.49
N MET A 34 2.08 -15.50 -0.56
CA MET A 34 2.24 -14.61 0.59
C MET A 34 1.22 -13.46 0.54
N LEU A 35 0.78 -13.05 1.73
CA LEU A 35 -0.02 -11.83 1.90
C LEU A 35 0.84 -10.56 1.81
N LEU A 36 0.22 -9.40 1.96
CA LEU A 36 0.76 -8.06 2.05
C LEU A 36 1.28 -7.46 0.74
N GLY A 37 1.48 -8.22 -0.34
CA GLY A 37 1.84 -7.68 -1.65
C GLY A 37 2.99 -6.66 -1.58
N THR A 38 2.76 -5.39 -1.99
CA THR A 38 3.77 -4.32 -1.90
C THR A 38 4.20 -3.98 -0.48
N GLY A 39 3.49 -4.44 0.53
CA GLY A 39 3.85 -4.32 1.95
C GLY A 39 5.19 -5.00 2.26
N LEU A 40 5.53 -6.08 1.54
CA LEU A 40 6.78 -6.81 1.69
C LEU A 40 7.99 -6.08 1.06
N VAL A 41 7.75 -4.98 0.38
CA VAL A 41 8.80 -4.11 -0.18
C VAL A 41 8.96 -2.81 0.60
N GLY A 42 7.89 -2.32 1.21
CA GLY A 42 7.83 -1.00 1.84
C GLY A 42 8.65 -0.88 3.10
N GLY A 43 8.18 -1.44 4.18
CA GLY A 43 8.85 -1.40 5.49
C GLY A 43 8.70 -0.07 6.26
N ILE A 44 7.97 0.91 5.74
CA ILE A 44 7.85 2.26 6.34
C ILE A 44 6.40 2.54 6.69
N MET A 45 6.16 2.90 7.94
CA MET A 45 4.87 3.32 8.49
C MET A 45 5.01 4.58 9.36
N ARG A 46 3.90 5.18 9.71
CA ARG A 46 3.76 6.26 10.73
C ARG A 46 4.49 7.58 10.41
N ASN A 47 5.14 7.70 9.27
CA ASN A 47 5.87 8.92 8.93
C ASN A 47 4.93 10.08 8.58
N ASN A 48 5.22 11.27 9.11
CA ASN A 48 4.47 12.53 8.90
C ASN A 48 2.97 12.34 9.22
N GLY A 49 2.08 12.76 8.34
CA GLY A 49 0.62 12.65 8.52
C GLY A 49 0.09 11.22 8.65
N ARG A 50 0.88 10.19 8.29
CA ARG A 50 0.51 8.80 8.57
C ARG A 50 0.45 8.50 10.06
N LEU A 51 1.18 9.23 10.91
CA LEU A 51 1.02 9.15 12.36
C LEU A 51 -0.42 9.50 12.74
N THR A 52 -0.91 10.64 12.30
CA THR A 52 -2.29 11.08 12.60
C THR A 52 -3.32 10.08 12.07
N ALA A 53 -3.20 9.67 10.81
CA ALA A 53 -4.16 8.74 10.18
C ALA A 53 -4.16 7.36 10.86
N MET A 54 -2.99 6.87 11.30
CA MET A 54 -2.87 5.62 12.04
C MET A 54 -3.56 5.72 13.41
N GLU A 55 -3.38 6.82 14.14
CA GLU A 55 -4.02 7.01 15.45
C GLU A 55 -5.53 7.25 15.32
N GLU A 56 -6.00 7.97 14.27
CA GLU A 56 -7.43 8.04 13.95
C GLU A 56 -8.01 6.64 13.70
N ALA A 57 -7.35 5.83 12.84
CA ALA A 57 -7.82 4.48 12.53
C ALA A 57 -7.79 3.55 13.76
N ARG A 58 -6.80 3.70 14.65
CA ARG A 58 -6.75 2.99 15.95
C ARG A 58 -7.93 3.36 16.83
N ALA A 59 -8.21 4.66 16.95
CA ALA A 59 -9.35 5.14 17.72
C ALA A 59 -10.69 4.66 17.15
N MET A 60 -10.78 4.52 15.82
CA MET A 60 -11.93 3.92 15.14
C MET A 60 -12.02 2.38 15.29
N GLY A 61 -11.00 1.70 15.80
CA GLY A 61 -11.07 0.26 16.09
C GLY A 61 -9.96 -0.60 15.50
N ALA A 62 -9.10 -0.07 14.63
CA ALA A 62 -8.00 -0.82 14.00
C ALA A 62 -6.80 -1.10 14.92
N VAL A 63 -7.02 -1.26 16.23
CA VAL A 63 -5.97 -1.34 17.26
C VAL A 63 -5.07 -2.55 17.08
N GLU A 64 -5.67 -3.75 16.91
CA GLU A 64 -4.90 -4.98 16.80
C GLU A 64 -4.02 -4.97 15.54
N PHE A 65 -4.57 -4.53 14.42
CA PHE A 65 -3.89 -4.53 13.13
C PHE A 65 -2.62 -3.66 13.14
N PHE A 66 -2.73 -2.43 13.64
CA PHE A 66 -1.56 -1.57 13.82
C PHE A 66 -0.62 -2.06 14.93
N GLY A 67 -1.16 -2.72 15.96
CA GLY A 67 -0.37 -3.38 16.99
C GLY A 67 0.54 -4.50 16.47
N LEU A 68 0.13 -5.21 15.42
CA LEU A 68 0.99 -6.19 14.73
C LEU A 68 2.19 -5.52 14.06
N ILE A 69 1.95 -4.38 13.41
CA ILE A 69 3.01 -3.60 12.76
C ILE A 69 4.00 -3.07 13.79
N GLU A 70 3.49 -2.56 14.93
CA GLU A 70 4.33 -2.10 16.03
C GLU A 70 5.19 -3.21 16.63
N LYS A 71 4.64 -4.43 16.78
CA LYS A 71 5.40 -5.60 17.26
C LYS A 71 6.48 -6.03 16.28
N ALA A 72 6.25 -5.87 14.98
CA ALA A 72 7.21 -6.17 13.93
C ALA A 72 8.18 -5.00 13.65
N ALA A 73 8.05 -3.86 14.35
CA ALA A 73 8.93 -2.72 14.15
C ALA A 73 10.35 -3.03 14.61
N ALA A 74 11.30 -2.92 13.69
CA ALA A 74 12.73 -2.92 14.01
C ALA A 74 13.13 -1.59 14.67
N HIS A 75 12.58 -0.48 14.15
CA HIS A 75 12.85 0.87 14.67
C HIS A 75 11.58 1.69 14.77
N ARG A 76 11.55 2.58 15.78
CA ARG A 76 10.41 3.48 16.05
C ARG A 76 10.91 4.91 16.20
N ARG A 77 10.07 5.87 15.76
CA ARG A 77 10.37 7.30 15.82
C ARG A 77 11.67 7.68 15.12
N VAL A 78 11.87 7.12 13.94
CA VAL A 78 13.03 7.40 13.09
C VAL A 78 12.73 8.61 12.20
N ASP A 79 13.66 9.53 12.14
CA ASP A 79 13.61 10.67 11.23
C ASP A 79 14.61 10.49 10.10
N PHE A 80 14.18 10.78 8.86
CA PHE A 80 15.03 10.76 7.68
C PHE A 80 14.56 11.85 6.71
N PRO A 81 15.32 12.20 5.66
CA PRO A 81 15.05 13.37 4.84
C PRO A 81 13.58 13.53 4.42
N GLY A 82 12.96 14.63 4.84
CA GLY A 82 11.55 14.96 4.58
C GLY A 82 10.52 14.17 5.39
N HIS A 83 10.95 13.29 6.28
CA HIS A 83 10.05 12.42 7.05
C HIS A 83 10.42 12.37 8.53
N ARG A 84 9.40 12.48 9.38
CA ARG A 84 9.51 12.39 10.85
C ARG A 84 8.61 11.31 11.40
N HIS A 85 8.94 10.82 12.59
CA HIS A 85 8.15 9.86 13.38
C HIS A 85 7.96 8.50 12.69
N ALA A 86 8.81 8.15 11.72
CA ALA A 86 8.68 6.89 11.02
C ALA A 86 8.83 5.67 11.94
N MET A 87 8.10 4.64 11.62
CA MET A 87 8.27 3.30 12.13
C MET A 87 8.76 2.43 10.98
N LEU A 88 9.87 1.75 11.18
CA LEU A 88 10.43 0.81 10.22
C LEU A 88 10.09 -0.60 10.70
N TYR A 89 9.24 -1.30 9.97
CA TYR A 89 8.91 -2.69 10.29
C TYR A 89 9.73 -3.67 9.47
N ASP A 90 10.03 -4.79 10.07
CA ASP A 90 10.76 -5.89 9.45
C ASP A 90 9.84 -6.61 8.44
N VAL A 91 10.16 -6.45 7.15
CA VAL A 91 9.38 -7.02 6.04
C VAL A 91 9.44 -8.55 6.00
N THR A 92 10.43 -9.16 6.67
CA THR A 92 10.56 -10.63 6.75
C THR A 92 9.71 -11.24 7.84
N ARG A 93 9.26 -10.45 8.82
CA ARG A 93 8.52 -10.89 10.00
C ARG A 93 7.04 -10.56 9.99
N ILE A 94 6.66 -9.50 9.27
CA ILE A 94 5.30 -8.94 9.37
C ILE A 94 4.22 -9.86 8.77
N GLU A 95 4.50 -10.54 7.65
CA GLU A 95 3.49 -11.33 6.96
C GLU A 95 3.00 -12.53 7.77
N PRO A 96 3.86 -13.35 8.36
CA PRO A 96 3.42 -14.46 9.23
C PRO A 96 2.54 -13.98 10.40
N ALA A 97 2.85 -12.81 10.97
CA ALA A 97 2.07 -12.24 12.07
C ALA A 97 0.66 -11.81 11.62
N VAL A 98 0.54 -11.14 10.47
CA VAL A 98 -0.74 -10.74 9.89
C VAL A 98 -1.55 -11.98 9.47
N ARG A 99 -0.92 -12.96 8.84
CA ARG A 99 -1.55 -14.24 8.46
C ARG A 99 -2.14 -14.96 9.66
N ALA A 100 -1.37 -15.05 10.75
CA ALA A 100 -1.83 -15.67 11.99
C ALA A 100 -3.01 -14.90 12.63
N ALA A 101 -2.97 -13.57 12.61
CA ALA A 101 -4.05 -12.75 13.15
C ALA A 101 -5.36 -12.94 12.36
N LEU A 102 -5.31 -12.89 11.04
CA LEU A 102 -6.50 -13.10 10.21
C LEU A 102 -7.11 -14.50 10.41
N ARG A 103 -6.27 -15.54 10.54
CA ARG A 103 -6.76 -16.88 10.86
C ARG A 103 -7.46 -16.94 12.23
N ARG A 104 -6.91 -16.27 13.26
CA ARG A 104 -7.57 -16.17 14.58
C ARG A 104 -8.91 -15.46 14.53
N GLN A 105 -9.07 -14.50 13.61
CA GLN A 105 -10.33 -13.80 13.36
C GLN A 105 -11.33 -14.63 12.52
N GLY A 106 -11.00 -15.88 12.17
CA GLY A 106 -11.84 -16.74 11.35
C GLY A 106 -11.83 -16.45 9.86
N VAL A 107 -10.88 -15.63 9.39
CA VAL A 107 -10.75 -15.34 7.95
C VAL A 107 -10.17 -16.55 7.23
N GLU A 108 -10.85 -17.02 6.20
CA GLU A 108 -10.37 -18.05 5.30
C GLU A 108 -9.34 -17.46 4.33
N LEU A 109 -8.15 -18.05 4.27
CA LEU A 109 -7.06 -17.58 3.41
C LEU A 109 -6.82 -18.58 2.28
N ARG A 110 -7.11 -18.15 1.05
CA ARG A 110 -6.83 -18.89 -0.18
C ARG A 110 -5.63 -18.25 -0.88
N LEU A 111 -4.43 -18.79 -0.63
CA LEU A 111 -3.21 -18.40 -1.31
C LEU A 111 -3.07 -19.18 -2.61
N GLN A 112 -2.29 -18.65 -3.57
CA GLN A 112 -2.15 -19.19 -4.92
C GLN A 112 -3.50 -19.34 -5.65
N ALA A 113 -4.48 -18.57 -5.22
CA ALA A 113 -5.85 -18.56 -5.74
C ALA A 113 -6.09 -17.29 -6.55
N ARG A 114 -5.54 -17.27 -7.79
CA ARG A 114 -5.71 -16.13 -8.69
C ARG A 114 -7.12 -16.12 -9.24
N MET A 115 -7.88 -15.06 -8.98
CA MET A 115 -9.17 -14.82 -9.61
C MET A 115 -8.98 -14.61 -11.12
N THR A 116 -9.77 -15.27 -11.93
CA THR A 116 -9.74 -15.21 -13.40
C THR A 116 -11.07 -14.76 -13.99
N GLY A 117 -12.18 -15.08 -13.31
CA GLY A 117 -13.53 -14.81 -13.78
C GLY A 117 -14.48 -14.45 -12.64
N ILE A 118 -15.71 -14.15 -13.02
CA ILE A 118 -16.81 -13.82 -12.10
C ILE A 118 -18.09 -14.56 -12.49
N ILE A 119 -19.00 -14.68 -11.54
CA ILE A 119 -20.38 -15.10 -11.77
C ILE A 119 -21.30 -13.96 -11.38
N LYS A 120 -22.28 -13.66 -12.20
CA LYS A 120 -23.32 -12.66 -11.98
C LYS A 120 -24.71 -13.26 -12.10
N SER A 121 -25.63 -12.75 -11.31
CA SER A 121 -27.06 -12.98 -11.43
C SER A 121 -27.79 -11.67 -11.19
N SER A 122 -28.73 -11.32 -12.06
CA SER A 122 -29.54 -10.09 -11.95
C SER A 122 -28.71 -8.82 -11.67
N GLY A 123 -27.60 -8.66 -12.35
CA GLY A 123 -26.72 -7.48 -12.21
C GLY A 123 -25.84 -7.46 -10.96
N ARG A 124 -25.93 -8.45 -10.07
CA ARG A 124 -25.12 -8.61 -8.86
C ARG A 124 -24.02 -9.65 -9.07
N LEU A 125 -22.88 -9.47 -8.44
CA LEU A 125 -21.87 -10.51 -8.31
C LEU A 125 -22.41 -11.58 -7.34
N THR A 126 -22.25 -12.86 -7.71
CA THR A 126 -22.63 -14.01 -6.87
C THR A 126 -21.46 -14.95 -6.61
N GLY A 127 -20.37 -14.78 -7.34
CA GLY A 127 -19.15 -15.57 -7.15
C GLY A 127 -17.99 -15.05 -7.97
N VAL A 128 -16.81 -15.53 -7.64
CA VAL A 128 -15.59 -15.37 -8.43
C VAL A 128 -15.05 -16.75 -8.80
N VAL A 129 -14.37 -16.83 -9.95
CA VAL A 129 -13.76 -18.06 -10.45
C VAL A 129 -12.24 -17.92 -10.33
N THR A 130 -11.58 -18.93 -9.80
CA THR A 130 -10.13 -18.98 -9.66
C THR A 130 -9.45 -19.57 -10.89
N SER A 131 -8.12 -19.54 -10.96
CA SER A 131 -7.33 -20.16 -12.03
C SER A 131 -7.37 -21.71 -12.02
N SER A 132 -7.91 -22.32 -10.97
CA SER A 132 -8.19 -23.75 -10.86
C SER A 132 -9.66 -24.09 -11.15
N ASP A 133 -10.41 -23.16 -11.75
CA ASP A 133 -11.83 -23.27 -12.05
C ASP A 133 -12.75 -23.47 -10.82
N GLU A 134 -12.20 -23.23 -9.62
CA GLU A 134 -12.99 -23.24 -8.40
C GLU A 134 -13.88 -21.99 -8.33
N VAL A 135 -15.15 -22.19 -7.98
CA VAL A 135 -16.11 -21.10 -7.75
C VAL A 135 -16.15 -20.76 -6.26
N ILE A 136 -15.86 -19.52 -5.95
CA ILE A 136 -15.98 -19.00 -4.58
C ILE A 136 -17.23 -18.11 -4.52
N PRO A 137 -18.30 -18.58 -3.87
CA PRO A 137 -19.54 -17.82 -3.76
C PRO A 137 -19.41 -16.68 -2.75
N GLY A 138 -20.16 -15.60 -2.95
CA GLY A 138 -20.18 -14.48 -2.03
C GLY A 138 -21.41 -13.57 -2.24
N GLU A 139 -21.74 -12.81 -1.22
CA GLU A 139 -22.82 -11.83 -1.25
C GLU A 139 -22.30 -10.41 -1.48
N VAL A 140 -21.11 -10.09 -0.94
CA VAL A 140 -20.41 -8.81 -1.14
C VAL A 140 -18.96 -9.08 -1.49
N PHE A 141 -18.42 -8.26 -2.38
CA PHE A 141 -17.08 -8.42 -2.94
C PHE A 141 -16.26 -7.14 -2.74
N ILE A 142 -14.94 -7.30 -2.50
CA ILE A 142 -14.02 -6.16 -2.32
C ILE A 142 -12.83 -6.34 -3.27
N ASP A 143 -12.65 -5.40 -4.20
CA ASP A 143 -11.50 -5.35 -5.10
C ASP A 143 -10.29 -4.73 -4.41
N CYS A 144 -9.34 -5.57 -4.00
CA CYS A 144 -8.04 -5.20 -3.43
C CYS A 144 -6.88 -5.62 -4.33
N THR A 145 -7.11 -5.79 -5.64
CA THR A 145 -6.13 -6.33 -6.59
C THR A 145 -4.96 -5.39 -6.91
N GLY A 146 -4.99 -4.17 -6.36
CA GLY A 146 -3.94 -3.16 -6.55
C GLY A 146 -3.87 -2.60 -7.97
N THR A 147 -2.83 -1.84 -8.26
CA THR A 147 -2.69 -1.07 -9.50
C THR A 147 -1.44 -1.42 -10.31
N ALA A 148 -0.80 -2.53 -10.02
CA ALA A 148 0.40 -2.96 -10.74
C ALA A 148 0.08 -3.41 -12.17
N GLY A 149 -0.58 -2.62 -12.95
CA GLY A 149 -0.82 -2.70 -14.37
C GLY A 149 -1.28 -4.03 -14.98
N PRO A 150 -1.79 -3.99 -16.21
CA PRO A 150 -2.12 -5.18 -16.96
C PRO A 150 -0.86 -5.98 -17.31
N ALA A 151 -1.03 -7.26 -17.64
CA ALA A 151 0.02 -8.06 -18.25
C ALA A 151 0.64 -7.31 -19.44
N GLN A 152 1.98 -7.47 -19.61
CA GLN A 152 2.77 -6.84 -20.68
C GLN A 152 3.20 -5.36 -20.44
N ASN A 153 2.85 -4.71 -19.34
CA ASN A 153 3.41 -3.40 -19.05
C ASN A 153 4.96 -3.42 -18.99
N CYS A 154 5.55 -4.55 -18.57
CA CYS A 154 6.99 -4.75 -18.57
C CYS A 154 7.59 -4.65 -19.98
N SER A 155 6.92 -5.15 -21.01
CA SER A 155 7.38 -5.03 -22.40
C SER A 155 7.37 -3.58 -22.86
N ARG A 156 6.33 -2.83 -22.51
CA ARG A 156 6.18 -1.41 -22.85
C ARG A 156 7.22 -0.53 -22.18
N TYR A 157 7.59 -0.83 -20.94
CA TYR A 157 8.48 0.02 -20.12
C TYR A 157 9.89 -0.56 -19.92
N GLY A 158 10.21 -1.68 -20.57
CA GLY A 158 11.53 -2.29 -20.54
C GLY A 158 11.95 -2.75 -19.15
N THR A 159 11.00 -3.28 -18.34
CA THR A 159 11.26 -3.75 -16.98
C THR A 159 11.46 -5.25 -16.95
N GLY A 160 12.35 -5.74 -16.07
CA GLY A 160 12.59 -7.16 -15.89
C GLY A 160 11.44 -7.88 -15.22
N CYS A 161 11.13 -9.11 -15.64
CA CYS A 161 10.06 -9.93 -15.03
C CYS A 161 10.50 -10.65 -13.76
N ALA A 162 11.76 -10.92 -13.57
CA ALA A 162 12.27 -11.75 -12.47
C ALA A 162 12.00 -11.12 -11.09
N MET A 163 12.08 -9.80 -11.02
CA MET A 163 11.90 -9.04 -9.77
C MET A 163 10.60 -8.26 -9.69
N CYS A 164 9.73 -8.41 -10.68
CA CYS A 164 8.44 -7.74 -10.65
C CYS A 164 7.62 -8.26 -9.47
N ILE A 165 7.12 -7.33 -8.62
CA ILE A 165 6.28 -7.66 -7.46
C ILE A 165 4.99 -8.39 -7.86
N LEU A 166 4.57 -8.30 -9.12
CA LEU A 166 3.46 -9.08 -9.64
C LEU A 166 3.75 -10.57 -9.70
N ARG A 167 5.01 -10.98 -9.78
CA ARG A 167 5.44 -12.38 -9.87
C ARG A 167 4.65 -13.18 -10.92
N CYS A 168 4.40 -12.53 -12.08
CA CYS A 168 3.61 -13.13 -13.16
C CYS A 168 4.14 -14.47 -13.66
N PRO A 169 5.46 -14.71 -13.80
CA PRO A 169 5.98 -16.01 -14.23
C PRO A 169 5.53 -17.16 -13.32
N ALA A 170 5.43 -16.91 -12.01
CA ALA A 170 5.06 -17.95 -11.04
C ALA A 170 3.54 -18.06 -10.81
N PHE A 171 2.82 -16.92 -10.81
CA PHE A 171 1.43 -16.85 -10.33
C PHE A 171 0.45 -16.25 -11.35
N GLY A 172 0.92 -15.98 -12.56
CA GLY A 172 0.12 -15.32 -13.60
C GLY A 172 -0.05 -13.81 -13.37
N PRO A 173 -0.59 -13.10 -14.36
CA PRO A 173 -0.79 -11.65 -14.32
C PRO A 173 -1.87 -11.25 -13.31
N ARG A 174 -1.86 -9.98 -12.91
CA ARG A 174 -2.95 -9.38 -12.14
C ARG A 174 -4.26 -9.41 -12.97
N VAL A 175 -5.33 -9.73 -12.30
CA VAL A 175 -6.69 -9.64 -12.86
C VAL A 175 -7.50 -8.71 -11.97
N SER A 176 -8.08 -7.67 -12.53
CA SER A 176 -8.95 -6.74 -11.80
C SER A 176 -10.36 -7.31 -11.66
N LEU A 177 -10.88 -7.33 -10.44
CA LEU A 177 -12.26 -7.72 -10.18
C LEU A 177 -13.23 -6.70 -10.80
N THR A 178 -12.91 -5.42 -10.71
CA THR A 178 -13.69 -4.32 -11.29
C THR A 178 -13.83 -4.46 -12.81
N GLU A 179 -12.72 -4.69 -13.52
CA GLU A 179 -12.78 -4.92 -14.99
C GLU A 179 -13.55 -6.20 -15.35
N ARG A 180 -13.35 -7.28 -14.58
CA ARG A 180 -14.13 -8.53 -14.79
C ARG A 180 -15.62 -8.30 -14.53
N ALA A 181 -15.96 -7.41 -13.62
CA ALA A 181 -17.36 -7.00 -13.42
C ALA A 181 -17.94 -6.18 -14.59
N GLY A 182 -17.17 -5.90 -15.64
CA GLY A 182 -17.59 -5.13 -16.79
C GLY A 182 -17.55 -3.62 -16.55
N ILE A 183 -16.85 -3.17 -15.50
CA ILE A 183 -16.73 -1.75 -15.14
C ILE A 183 -15.38 -1.25 -15.63
N LYS A 184 -15.41 -0.20 -16.47
CA LYS A 184 -14.20 0.43 -17.01
C LYS A 184 -13.42 1.12 -15.88
N GLU A 185 -12.16 0.73 -15.71
CA GLU A 185 -11.25 1.38 -14.78
C GLU A 185 -10.81 2.75 -15.28
N ILE A 186 -10.60 3.67 -14.32
CA ILE A 186 -9.98 4.97 -14.55
C ILE A 186 -8.47 4.73 -14.62
N ARG A 187 -7.85 5.03 -15.74
CA ARG A 187 -6.40 4.86 -15.92
C ARG A 187 -5.69 6.19 -15.83
N ALA A 188 -4.82 6.33 -14.85
CA ALA A 188 -3.86 7.42 -14.82
C ALA A 188 -2.69 7.05 -15.74
N GLY A 189 -2.27 7.96 -16.62
CA GLY A 189 -1.12 7.74 -17.48
C GLY A 189 -1.38 7.79 -18.96
N GLU A 190 -2.60 7.61 -19.45
CA GLU A 190 -2.92 8.00 -20.83
C GLU A 190 -2.80 9.53 -20.93
N GLY A 191 -1.64 10.01 -21.43
CA GLY A 191 -1.33 11.44 -21.50
C GLY A 191 -0.48 12.03 -20.37
N PHE A 192 -0.08 11.21 -19.38
CA PHE A 192 0.75 11.66 -18.24
C PHE A 192 2.00 10.76 -18.06
N PRO A 193 3.13 11.06 -18.73
CA PRO A 193 4.34 10.24 -18.70
C PRO A 193 4.91 9.98 -17.29
N GLN A 194 4.67 10.89 -16.34
CA GLN A 194 5.10 10.76 -14.95
C GLN A 194 4.42 9.60 -14.19
N PHE A 195 3.38 8.99 -14.75
CA PHE A 195 2.71 7.83 -14.15
C PHE A 195 3.32 6.50 -14.56
N GLU A 196 4.19 6.48 -15.52
CA GLU A 196 5.01 5.33 -15.86
C GLU A 196 6.10 5.13 -14.80
N ALA A 197 5.70 5.20 -13.54
CA ALA A 197 6.62 5.36 -12.45
C ALA A 197 7.17 4.02 -11.99
N MET A 198 8.47 3.94 -11.91
CA MET A 198 9.15 2.84 -11.27
C MET A 198 9.00 2.93 -9.77
N SER A 199 8.56 1.85 -9.16
CA SER A 199 8.49 1.67 -7.73
C SER A 199 9.42 0.52 -7.33
N GLY A 200 9.68 0.44 -6.05
CA GLY A 200 10.61 -0.50 -5.47
C GLY A 200 11.88 0.18 -5.01
N SER A 201 12.69 -0.53 -4.32
CA SER A 201 13.97 -0.08 -3.76
C SER A 201 14.98 -1.19 -3.89
N CYS A 202 16.24 -0.83 -4.04
CA CYS A 202 17.30 -1.81 -3.87
C CYS A 202 17.26 -2.32 -2.44
N LYS A 203 17.45 -3.62 -2.28
CA LYS A 203 17.60 -4.26 -0.98
C LYS A 203 18.97 -4.89 -0.90
N LEU A 204 19.71 -4.55 0.13
CA LEU A 204 21.07 -5.06 0.35
C LEU A 204 21.04 -6.04 1.52
N GLU A 205 21.88 -7.06 1.43
CA GLU A 205 22.20 -7.93 2.54
C GLU A 205 22.99 -7.15 3.60
N LYS A 206 22.41 -7.04 4.82
CA LYS A 206 23.01 -6.26 5.91
C LYS A 206 24.46 -6.68 6.19
N LYS A 207 24.70 -7.99 6.26
CA LYS A 207 26.01 -8.60 6.53
C LYS A 207 27.09 -8.32 5.45
N SER A 208 26.69 -7.84 4.28
CA SER A 208 27.60 -7.49 3.19
C SER A 208 28.11 -6.06 3.25
N LEU A 209 27.68 -5.29 4.22
CA LEU A 209 28.15 -3.94 4.47
C LEU A 209 29.25 -3.93 5.54
N ALA A 210 30.10 -2.89 5.53
CA ALA A 210 31.11 -2.72 6.56
C ALA A 210 30.49 -2.69 7.96
N PRO A 211 31.12 -3.33 8.98
CA PRO A 211 30.56 -3.44 10.34
C PRO A 211 30.13 -2.09 10.95
N LYS A 212 30.87 -1.01 10.66
CA LYS A 212 30.52 0.34 11.12
C LYS A 212 29.17 0.84 10.61
N LEU A 213 28.83 0.51 9.34
CA LEU A 213 27.54 0.89 8.74
C LEU A 213 26.40 0.04 9.31
N VAL A 214 26.66 -1.25 9.52
CA VAL A 214 25.69 -2.16 10.13
C VAL A 214 25.37 -1.72 11.55
N ALA A 215 26.38 -1.46 12.38
CA ALA A 215 26.19 -1.01 13.75
C ALA A 215 25.40 0.32 13.84
N ALA A 216 25.67 1.25 12.94
CA ALA A 216 24.93 2.52 12.88
C ALA A 216 23.47 2.30 12.43
N LEU A 217 23.20 1.46 11.42
CA LEU A 217 21.86 1.11 10.98
C LEU A 217 21.04 0.42 12.09
N GLU A 218 21.66 -0.51 12.81
CA GLU A 218 21.01 -1.23 13.90
C GLU A 218 20.71 -0.34 15.12
N ARG A 219 21.52 0.67 15.35
CA ARG A 219 21.30 1.65 16.42
C ARG A 219 20.22 2.68 16.04
N ASP A 220 20.32 3.26 14.83
CA ASP A 220 19.59 4.48 14.45
C ASP A 220 18.42 4.20 13.48
N GLY A 221 18.43 3.04 12.83
CA GLY A 221 17.43 2.65 11.83
C GLY A 221 17.63 3.31 10.47
N VAL A 222 18.45 4.36 10.39
CA VAL A 222 18.69 5.14 9.17
C VAL A 222 20.15 5.55 9.05
N LEU A 223 20.64 5.58 7.81
CA LEU A 223 21.90 6.24 7.45
C LEU A 223 21.67 7.15 6.25
N VAL A 224 22.25 8.32 6.30
CA VAL A 224 22.28 9.29 5.18
C VAL A 224 23.74 9.55 4.84
N ILE A 225 24.17 9.09 3.68
CA ILE A 225 25.56 9.17 3.22
C ILE A 225 25.60 10.06 1.98
N PRO A 226 26.31 11.21 2.01
CA PRO A 226 26.43 12.08 0.85
C PRO A 226 27.04 11.36 -0.37
N LEU A 227 26.45 11.57 -1.52
CA LEU A 227 26.99 11.06 -2.79
C LEU A 227 27.96 12.07 -3.43
N PRO A 228 29.05 11.61 -4.03
CA PRO A 228 29.85 12.44 -4.93
C PRO A 228 28.98 13.07 -6.02
N GLU A 229 29.25 14.29 -6.44
CA GLU A 229 28.44 15.05 -7.40
C GLU A 229 28.12 14.28 -8.69
N HIS A 230 29.11 13.56 -9.24
CA HIS A 230 28.96 12.79 -10.48
C HIS A 230 27.99 11.60 -10.34
N LEU A 231 27.64 11.19 -9.12
CA LEU A 231 26.67 10.12 -8.85
C LEU A 231 25.27 10.66 -8.50
N GLN A 232 25.09 11.97 -8.35
CA GLN A 232 23.82 12.59 -8.06
C GLN A 232 22.95 12.64 -9.32
N LYS A 233 21.69 12.16 -9.24
CA LYS A 233 20.79 12.02 -10.39
C LYS A 233 19.40 12.56 -10.07
N GLU A 234 19.24 13.89 -10.02
CA GLU A 234 17.96 14.55 -9.70
C GLU A 234 16.87 14.28 -10.75
N GLU A 235 17.21 14.08 -12.00
CA GLU A 235 16.26 13.75 -13.07
C GLU A 235 15.50 12.44 -12.83
N GLN A 236 16.07 11.51 -12.05
CA GLN A 236 15.40 10.24 -11.71
C GLN A 236 14.26 10.41 -10.70
N LEU A 237 14.25 11.51 -9.95
CA LEU A 237 13.20 11.79 -8.96
C LEU A 237 11.82 11.87 -9.62
N LYS A 238 11.74 12.44 -10.83
CA LYS A 238 10.49 12.58 -11.59
C LYS A 238 9.84 11.24 -11.93
N ARG A 239 10.62 10.16 -11.96
CA ARG A 239 10.16 8.80 -12.29
C ARG A 239 9.71 7.99 -11.08
N LYS A 240 9.84 8.53 -9.85
CA LYS A 240 9.44 7.82 -8.63
C LYS A 240 7.91 7.77 -8.49
N ALA A 241 7.36 6.57 -8.35
CA ALA A 241 5.94 6.38 -8.06
C ALA A 241 5.56 6.96 -6.70
N CYS A 242 6.40 6.75 -5.69
CA CYS A 242 6.22 7.27 -4.33
C CYS A 242 6.76 8.69 -4.25
N GLN A 243 6.00 9.67 -4.75
CA GLN A 243 6.42 11.07 -4.87
C GLN A 243 6.78 11.74 -3.53
N GLN A 244 6.30 11.21 -2.40
CA GLN A 244 6.73 11.66 -1.07
C GLN A 244 8.23 11.46 -0.80
N TYR A 245 8.89 10.61 -1.57
CA TYR A 245 10.34 10.39 -1.52
C TYR A 245 11.07 10.97 -2.74
N ALA A 246 10.38 11.78 -3.56
CA ALA A 246 10.98 12.47 -4.70
C ALA A 246 11.57 13.83 -4.27
N LEU A 247 12.39 13.83 -3.24
CA LEU A 247 13.08 15.01 -2.69
C LEU A 247 14.56 14.99 -3.11
N SER A 248 15.16 16.17 -3.29
CA SER A 248 16.57 16.32 -3.71
C SER A 248 17.54 15.56 -2.80
N ASP A 249 17.22 15.47 -1.50
CA ASP A 249 18.01 14.69 -0.55
C ASP A 249 18.20 13.23 -0.98
N PHE A 250 17.18 12.61 -1.62
CA PHE A 250 17.26 11.23 -2.10
C PHE A 250 18.01 11.08 -3.44
N ALA A 251 18.34 12.19 -4.10
CA ALA A 251 19.21 12.20 -5.27
C ALA A 251 20.67 12.49 -4.88
N ARG A 252 20.87 13.29 -3.83
CA ARG A 252 22.19 13.73 -3.36
C ARG A 252 22.81 12.82 -2.32
N ASN A 253 22.03 11.91 -1.73
CA ASN A 253 22.50 11.01 -0.68
C ASN A 253 22.06 9.58 -0.94
N LEU A 254 22.86 8.62 -0.47
CA LEU A 254 22.36 7.28 -0.16
C LEU A 254 21.58 7.35 1.15
N VAL A 255 20.29 7.16 1.07
CA VAL A 255 19.42 7.03 2.24
C VAL A 255 19.11 5.55 2.45
N LEU A 256 19.66 4.99 3.51
CA LEU A 256 19.51 3.58 3.89
C LEU A 256 18.57 3.47 5.09
N LEU A 257 17.65 2.54 5.02
CA LEU A 257 16.71 2.25 6.11
C LEU A 257 16.80 0.77 6.51
N ASP A 258 16.78 0.49 7.80
CA ASP A 258 16.73 -0.87 8.32
C ASP A 258 15.29 -1.37 8.40
N THR A 259 14.92 -2.22 7.44
CA THR A 259 13.59 -2.84 7.35
C THR A 259 13.65 -4.38 7.37
N GLY A 260 14.65 -4.92 8.08
CA GLY A 260 15.04 -6.33 8.05
C GLY A 260 16.17 -6.57 7.06
N HIS A 261 16.01 -6.15 5.82
CA HIS A 261 17.10 -5.89 4.87
C HIS A 261 17.50 -4.42 4.93
N VAL A 262 18.65 -4.08 4.40
CA VAL A 262 19.04 -2.68 4.21
C VAL A 262 18.32 -2.16 2.97
N LYS A 263 17.35 -1.30 3.20
CA LYS A 263 16.57 -0.68 2.13
C LYS A 263 17.26 0.59 1.64
N LEU A 264 17.79 0.56 0.44
CA LEU A 264 18.27 1.75 -0.27
C LEU A 264 17.07 2.45 -0.93
N MET A 265 16.84 3.71 -0.61
CA MET A 265 15.66 4.47 -1.07
C MET A 265 15.73 4.85 -2.56
N THR A 266 16.71 4.38 -3.28
CA THR A 266 16.84 4.45 -4.75
C THR A 266 16.37 3.14 -5.37
N SER A 267 15.48 3.21 -6.35
CA SER A 267 14.89 2.05 -7.01
C SER A 267 15.82 1.32 -7.98
N TYR A 268 16.92 1.92 -8.34
CA TYR A 268 17.91 1.36 -9.23
C TYR A 268 19.27 2.00 -8.96
N PHE A 269 20.17 1.22 -8.43
CA PHE A 269 21.55 1.66 -8.17
C PHE A 269 22.50 0.51 -8.57
N PRO A 270 23.35 0.69 -9.62
CA PRO A 270 24.27 -0.35 -10.08
C PRO A 270 25.21 -0.80 -8.97
N LEU A 271 25.36 -2.11 -8.82
CA LEU A 271 26.13 -2.69 -7.72
C LEU A 271 27.62 -2.36 -7.83
N GLU A 272 28.14 -2.33 -9.04
CA GLU A 272 29.54 -1.95 -9.34
C GLU A 272 29.85 -0.51 -8.93
N ILE A 273 28.88 0.40 -9.09
CA ILE A 273 29.03 1.80 -8.63
C ILE A 273 28.91 1.86 -7.11
N LEU A 274 27.95 1.15 -6.53
CA LEU A 274 27.77 1.13 -5.08
C LEU A 274 29.05 0.65 -4.37
N ARG A 275 29.73 -0.36 -4.92
CA ARG A 275 30.97 -0.93 -4.38
C ARG A 275 32.18 0.01 -4.44
N THR A 276 32.11 1.11 -5.18
CA THR A 276 33.17 2.15 -5.14
C THR A 276 33.07 3.04 -3.91
N LEU A 277 31.97 3.00 -3.18
CA LEU A 277 31.74 3.83 -2.01
C LEU A 277 32.28 3.16 -0.74
N GLU A 278 32.76 3.98 0.20
CA GLU A 278 33.32 3.51 1.45
C GLU A 278 32.31 2.71 2.28
N GLY A 279 32.67 1.50 2.65
CA GLY A 279 31.86 0.57 3.43
C GLY A 279 30.89 -0.29 2.62
N PHE A 280 30.91 -0.17 1.28
CA PHE A 280 30.09 -0.95 0.36
C PHE A 280 30.88 -1.89 -0.56
N GLN A 281 32.19 -2.06 -0.33
CA GLN A 281 33.07 -2.82 -1.23
C GLN A 281 32.56 -4.25 -1.47
N ASP A 282 32.01 -4.88 -0.43
CA ASP A 282 31.47 -6.25 -0.47
C ASP A 282 29.93 -6.28 -0.59
N ALA A 283 29.29 -5.13 -0.86
CA ALA A 283 27.84 -5.02 -0.91
C ALA A 283 27.21 -6.04 -1.86
N GLN A 284 26.15 -6.67 -1.39
CA GLN A 284 25.38 -7.65 -2.15
C GLN A 284 23.90 -7.25 -2.11
N TYR A 285 23.18 -7.45 -3.21
CA TYR A 285 21.73 -7.39 -3.18
C TYR A 285 21.16 -8.56 -2.36
N ALA A 286 20.06 -8.34 -1.68
CA ALA A 286 19.32 -9.38 -0.92
C ALA A 286 18.87 -10.54 -1.80
N ASP A 287 18.71 -10.30 -3.10
CA ASP A 287 18.65 -11.29 -4.15
C ASP A 287 19.33 -10.74 -5.42
N PRO A 288 19.69 -11.59 -6.39
CA PRO A 288 20.51 -11.20 -7.55
C PRO A 288 19.94 -10.05 -8.37
N TYR A 289 18.62 -9.81 -8.30
CA TYR A 289 17.95 -8.83 -9.14
C TYR A 289 17.38 -7.64 -8.34
N SER A 290 17.60 -7.57 -7.04
CA SER A 290 17.02 -6.53 -6.15
C SER A 290 17.35 -5.10 -6.55
N GLY A 291 18.48 -4.87 -7.22
CA GLY A 291 18.84 -3.57 -7.75
C GLY A 291 18.49 -3.39 -9.22
N GLY A 292 17.88 -4.38 -9.84
CA GLY A 292 17.56 -4.37 -11.25
C GLY A 292 16.59 -3.27 -11.66
N LYS A 293 16.73 -2.79 -12.89
CA LYS A 293 15.89 -1.76 -13.46
C LYS A 293 14.43 -2.25 -13.50
N GLY A 294 13.53 -1.49 -12.86
CA GLY A 294 12.10 -1.77 -12.92
C GLY A 294 11.66 -2.97 -12.09
N ASN A 295 12.26 -3.20 -10.93
CA ASN A 295 11.84 -4.26 -10.03
C ASN A 295 10.37 -4.13 -9.57
N SER A 296 9.75 -2.99 -9.76
CA SER A 296 8.30 -2.80 -9.60
C SER A 296 7.85 -1.62 -10.45
N VAL A 297 6.94 -1.87 -11.37
CA VAL A 297 6.27 -0.83 -12.16
C VAL A 297 4.86 -0.66 -11.64
N ARG A 298 4.48 0.57 -11.32
CA ARG A 298 3.11 0.91 -10.95
C ARG A 298 2.43 1.58 -12.11
N PHE A 299 1.29 1.04 -12.47
CA PHE A 299 0.38 1.60 -13.45
C PHE A 299 -0.97 1.75 -12.79
N MET A 300 -1.35 3.00 -12.49
CA MET A 300 -2.56 3.28 -11.73
C MET A 300 -3.80 2.99 -12.58
N ALA A 301 -4.51 1.93 -12.22
CA ALA A 301 -5.80 1.54 -12.78
C ALA A 301 -6.80 1.39 -11.61
N MET A 302 -7.73 2.33 -11.50
CA MET A 302 -8.58 2.53 -10.32
C MET A 302 -10.03 2.23 -10.65
N ALA A 303 -10.78 1.74 -9.67
CA ALA A 303 -12.22 1.57 -9.79
C ALA A 303 -12.93 2.92 -9.69
N PRO A 304 -13.95 3.21 -10.51
CA PRO A 304 -14.83 4.34 -10.26
C PRO A 304 -15.65 4.05 -9.01
N CYS A 305 -15.39 4.77 -7.91
CA CYS A 305 -16.07 4.58 -6.63
C CYS A 305 -16.43 5.91 -5.99
N ASP A 306 -17.35 5.86 -5.03
CA ASP A 306 -17.72 6.98 -4.17
C ASP A 306 -16.88 7.05 -2.89
N ASP A 307 -17.17 8.01 -2.00
CA ASP A 307 -16.44 8.21 -0.76
C ASP A 307 -16.70 7.11 0.29
N SER A 308 -17.70 6.25 0.08
CA SER A 308 -17.89 5.02 0.85
C SER A 308 -17.08 3.84 0.32
N LEU A 309 -16.34 4.04 -0.76
CA LEU A 309 -15.55 3.07 -1.52
C LEU A 309 -16.40 2.02 -2.27
N LYS A 310 -17.70 2.30 -2.46
CA LYS A 310 -18.59 1.48 -3.28
C LYS A 310 -18.32 1.75 -4.75
N VAL A 311 -18.14 0.67 -5.52
CA VAL A 311 -17.83 0.76 -6.95
C VAL A 311 -19.10 1.09 -7.75
N SER A 312 -19.02 2.13 -8.57
CA SER A 312 -20.13 2.55 -9.43
C SER A 312 -20.47 1.47 -10.47
N GLY A 313 -21.75 1.15 -10.62
CA GLY A 313 -22.22 0.14 -11.59
C GLY A 313 -22.23 -1.30 -11.06
N ALA A 314 -21.89 -1.54 -9.79
CA ALA A 314 -22.06 -2.84 -9.15
C ALA A 314 -22.60 -2.67 -7.72
N PRO A 315 -23.81 -3.17 -7.42
CA PRO A 315 -24.50 -2.89 -6.15
C PRO A 315 -23.85 -3.54 -4.93
N ASN A 316 -23.02 -4.55 -5.12
CA ASN A 316 -22.37 -5.32 -4.05
C ASN A 316 -20.84 -5.45 -4.23
N LEU A 317 -20.21 -4.45 -4.88
CA LEU A 317 -18.78 -4.38 -5.05
C LEU A 317 -18.22 -3.12 -4.39
N TYR A 318 -17.23 -3.31 -3.53
CA TYR A 318 -16.38 -2.26 -2.95
C TYR A 318 -14.97 -2.36 -3.50
N CYS A 319 -14.14 -1.35 -3.25
CA CYS A 319 -12.72 -1.39 -3.56
C CYS A 319 -11.90 -0.80 -2.41
N ALA A 320 -10.61 -1.15 -2.32
CA ALA A 320 -9.72 -0.62 -1.29
C ALA A 320 -8.26 -0.50 -1.79
N GLY A 321 -7.48 0.29 -1.06
CA GLY A 321 -6.09 0.57 -1.41
C GLY A 321 -5.94 1.43 -2.66
N GLU A 322 -4.94 1.14 -3.47
CA GLU A 322 -4.70 1.87 -4.71
C GLU A 322 -5.84 1.73 -5.74
N LYS A 323 -6.78 0.80 -5.55
CA LYS A 323 -7.98 0.67 -6.39
C LYS A 323 -8.98 1.80 -6.20
N THR A 324 -8.95 2.48 -5.04
CA THR A 324 -9.89 3.57 -4.74
C THR A 324 -9.54 4.88 -5.44
N GLY A 325 -8.30 5.02 -5.92
CA GLY A 325 -7.83 6.26 -6.53
C GLY A 325 -6.32 6.39 -6.52
N LEU A 326 -5.83 7.61 -6.74
CA LEU A 326 -4.41 7.93 -6.78
C LEU A 326 -3.75 7.95 -5.39
N LEU A 327 -4.18 7.06 -4.50
CA LEU A 327 -3.60 6.85 -3.17
C LEU A 327 -2.32 6.02 -3.26
N VAL A 328 -1.30 6.42 -2.50
CA VAL A 328 -0.04 5.68 -2.41
C VAL A 328 0.41 5.59 -0.96
N GLY A 329 0.45 4.38 -0.42
CA GLY A 329 1.01 4.08 0.88
C GLY A 329 0.31 2.96 1.63
N HIS A 330 0.99 2.45 2.65
CA HIS A 330 0.50 1.33 3.43
C HIS A 330 -0.58 1.74 4.43
N THR A 331 -0.41 2.89 5.10
CA THR A 331 -1.43 3.45 6.00
C THR A 331 -2.70 3.78 5.23
N GLU A 332 -2.56 4.37 4.04
CA GLU A 332 -3.65 4.69 3.11
C GLU A 332 -4.40 3.41 2.70
N ALA A 333 -3.66 2.34 2.41
CA ALA A 333 -4.24 1.05 2.06
C ALA A 333 -4.99 0.41 3.24
N ILE A 334 -4.45 0.51 4.46
CA ILE A 334 -5.09 -0.02 5.67
C ILE A 334 -6.37 0.75 5.98
N VAL A 335 -6.34 2.08 5.96
CA VAL A 335 -7.51 2.95 6.23
C VAL A 335 -8.65 2.65 5.27
N THR A 336 -8.38 2.63 3.96
CA THR A 336 -9.39 2.30 2.95
C THR A 336 -9.85 0.86 3.03
N GLY A 337 -8.97 -0.07 3.44
CA GLY A 337 -9.32 -1.46 3.68
C GLY A 337 -10.33 -1.60 4.83
N PHE A 338 -10.06 -0.99 5.98
CA PHE A 338 -11.00 -1.01 7.11
C PHE A 338 -12.35 -0.41 6.73
N LEU A 339 -12.38 0.73 6.03
CA LEU A 339 -13.62 1.34 5.58
C LEU A 339 -14.39 0.42 4.61
N ALA A 340 -13.74 -0.15 3.61
CA ALA A 340 -14.39 -1.03 2.64
C ALA A 340 -14.92 -2.32 3.29
N GLY A 341 -14.14 -2.94 4.19
CA GLY A 341 -14.55 -4.13 4.92
C GLY A 341 -15.74 -3.88 5.84
N HIS A 342 -15.70 -2.77 6.58
CA HIS A 342 -16.80 -2.33 7.42
C HIS A 342 -18.06 -2.07 6.59
N ASN A 343 -17.94 -1.35 5.47
CA ASN A 343 -19.08 -1.07 4.58
C ASN A 343 -19.62 -2.32 3.88
N ALA A 344 -18.77 -3.31 3.59
CA ALA A 344 -19.23 -4.60 3.10
C ALA A 344 -20.13 -5.32 4.13
N ALA A 345 -19.73 -5.30 5.40
CA ALA A 345 -20.54 -5.87 6.48
C ALA A 345 -21.84 -5.08 6.70
N ARG A 346 -21.80 -3.75 6.64
CA ARG A 346 -23.00 -2.89 6.72
C ARG A 346 -23.99 -3.22 5.60
N LEU A 347 -23.49 -3.40 4.37
CA LEU A 347 -24.35 -3.80 3.24
C LEU A 347 -25.03 -5.14 3.49
N LEU A 348 -24.32 -6.13 4.04
CA LEU A 348 -24.89 -7.43 4.43
C LEU A 348 -25.99 -7.27 5.49
N ALA A 349 -25.81 -6.33 6.41
CA ALA A 349 -26.80 -6.01 7.45
C ALA A 349 -27.93 -5.09 6.97
N GLY A 350 -27.98 -4.71 5.69
CA GLY A 350 -28.99 -3.79 5.15
C GLY A 350 -28.85 -2.35 5.65
N GLN A 351 -27.65 -1.97 6.09
CA GLN A 351 -27.36 -0.62 6.62
C GLN A 351 -26.74 0.26 5.54
N GLU A 352 -26.94 1.57 5.67
CA GLU A 352 -26.30 2.56 4.81
C GLU A 352 -24.77 2.55 4.99
N PRO A 353 -23.98 2.74 3.92
CA PRO A 353 -22.55 2.75 4.02
C PRO A 353 -22.03 3.95 4.83
N LEU A 354 -20.97 3.71 5.59
CA LEU A 354 -20.26 4.75 6.31
C LEU A 354 -19.40 5.57 5.33
N ILE A 355 -19.49 6.89 5.43
CA ILE A 355 -18.55 7.84 4.82
C ILE A 355 -17.79 8.51 5.96
N LEU A 356 -16.47 8.45 5.93
CA LEU A 356 -15.66 9.12 6.94
C LEU A 356 -15.72 10.65 6.73
N PRO A 357 -15.93 11.44 7.80
CA PRO A 357 -16.09 12.87 7.69
C PRO A 357 -14.76 13.58 7.38
N PRO A 358 -14.81 14.73 6.70
CA PRO A 358 -13.60 15.48 6.28
C PRO A 358 -12.87 16.19 7.43
N GLU A 359 -13.41 16.17 8.63
CA GLU A 359 -12.78 16.60 9.87
C GLU A 359 -11.70 15.63 10.34
N LEU A 360 -11.72 14.40 9.84
CA LEU A 360 -10.68 13.40 10.04
C LEU A 360 -9.76 13.34 8.82
N ALA A 361 -8.46 13.20 9.03
CA ALA A 361 -7.50 13.01 7.95
C ALA A 361 -7.86 11.78 7.08
N CYS A 362 -8.32 10.69 7.72
CA CYS A 362 -8.78 9.47 7.04
C CYS A 362 -9.96 9.71 6.09
N GLY A 363 -10.89 10.59 6.42
CA GLY A 363 -12.03 10.96 5.56
C GLY A 363 -11.65 12.00 4.52
N ASP A 364 -10.95 13.05 4.94
CA ASP A 364 -10.57 14.16 4.04
C ASP A 364 -9.70 13.68 2.86
N ILE A 365 -8.79 12.72 3.06
CA ILE A 365 -7.95 12.22 1.95
C ILE A 365 -8.79 11.57 0.86
N ILE A 366 -9.81 10.80 1.21
CA ILE A 366 -10.68 10.10 0.26
C ILE A 366 -11.47 11.12 -0.55
N SER A 367 -12.21 11.98 0.15
CA SER A 367 -13.06 12.98 -0.49
C SER A 367 -12.28 14.03 -1.29
N PHE A 368 -11.11 14.45 -0.79
CA PHE A 368 -10.23 15.38 -1.50
C PHE A 368 -9.68 14.74 -2.77
N MET A 369 -9.12 13.56 -2.68
CA MET A 369 -8.59 12.82 -3.83
C MET A 369 -9.66 12.62 -4.91
N HIS A 370 -10.86 12.16 -4.56
CA HIS A 370 -11.94 11.96 -5.53
C HIS A 370 -12.37 13.27 -6.21
N ARG A 371 -12.37 14.40 -5.48
CA ARG A 371 -12.63 15.73 -6.09
C ARG A 371 -11.51 16.13 -7.04
N GLU A 372 -10.25 15.97 -6.64
CA GLU A 372 -9.10 16.32 -7.47
C GLU A 372 -9.00 15.44 -8.72
N MET A 373 -9.31 14.15 -8.62
CA MET A 373 -9.31 13.24 -9.77
C MET A 373 -10.33 13.60 -10.86
N LYS A 374 -11.30 14.45 -10.56
CA LYS A 374 -12.23 15.02 -11.57
C LYS A 374 -11.59 16.13 -12.39
N LYS A 375 -10.42 16.63 -11.99
CA LYS A 375 -9.67 17.69 -12.66
C LYS A 375 -8.46 17.09 -13.39
N PRO A 376 -8.11 17.55 -14.60
CA PRO A 376 -6.93 17.06 -15.32
C PRO A 376 -5.64 17.13 -14.48
N GLU A 377 -5.41 18.24 -13.76
CA GLU A 377 -4.22 18.47 -12.95
C GLU A 377 -4.15 17.51 -11.75
N GLY A 378 -5.29 17.07 -11.24
CA GLY A 378 -5.40 16.13 -10.12
C GLY A 378 -5.02 14.71 -10.52
N MET A 379 -5.29 14.34 -11.78
CA MET A 379 -4.88 13.05 -12.34
C MET A 379 -3.37 12.92 -12.46
N GLY A 380 -2.63 14.05 -12.45
CA GLY A 380 -1.18 14.12 -12.44
C GLY A 380 -0.53 13.94 -11.06
N LYS A 381 -1.27 13.76 -9.99
CA LYS A 381 -0.76 13.78 -8.62
C LYS A 381 -0.89 12.43 -7.94
N LYS A 382 -0.19 12.26 -6.83
CA LYS A 382 -0.35 11.13 -5.89
C LYS A 382 -0.72 11.70 -4.52
N TYR A 383 -1.68 11.04 -3.88
CA TYR A 383 -2.21 11.48 -2.58
C TYR A 383 -1.71 10.52 -1.50
N THR A 384 -1.06 11.06 -0.48
CA THR A 384 -0.51 10.29 0.64
C THR A 384 -0.46 11.15 1.88
N PHE A 385 -0.73 10.58 3.03
CA PHE A 385 -0.58 11.27 4.33
C PHE A 385 0.86 11.72 4.59
N SER A 386 1.85 11.07 4.00
CA SER A 386 3.25 11.29 4.36
C SER A 386 3.99 12.34 3.53
N GLY A 387 3.35 12.92 2.54
CA GLY A 387 4.01 13.91 1.69
C GLY A 387 3.14 14.36 0.53
N SER A 388 3.79 14.99 -0.48
CA SER A 388 3.12 15.51 -1.67
C SER A 388 2.03 16.52 -1.31
N VAL A 389 1.07 16.74 -2.21
CA VAL A 389 0.01 17.75 -2.06
C VAL A 389 -0.93 17.49 -0.87
N TYR A 390 -1.09 16.24 -0.46
CA TYR A 390 -2.05 15.94 0.61
C TYR A 390 -1.48 16.25 2.00
N PHE A 391 -0.21 15.97 2.27
CA PHE A 391 0.39 16.33 3.57
C PHE A 391 0.41 17.86 3.75
N GLN A 392 0.70 18.63 2.70
CA GLN A 392 0.59 20.09 2.75
C GLN A 392 -0.84 20.51 3.12
N ARG A 393 -1.87 19.92 2.50
CA ARG A 393 -3.26 20.15 2.87
C ARG A 393 -3.58 19.81 4.33
N MET A 394 -3.01 18.72 4.86
CA MET A 394 -3.18 18.38 6.29
C MET A 394 -2.65 19.49 7.21
N LEU A 395 -1.53 20.10 6.86
CA LEU A 395 -0.97 21.24 7.60
C LEU A 395 -1.89 22.47 7.51
N GLU A 396 -2.30 22.85 6.31
CA GLU A 396 -3.20 23.98 6.05
C GLU A 396 -4.54 23.85 6.77
N LYS A 397 -5.11 22.64 6.78
CA LYS A 397 -6.40 22.35 7.43
C LYS A 397 -6.29 22.00 8.90
N ARG A 398 -5.10 22.00 9.47
CA ARG A 398 -4.83 21.58 10.87
C ARG A 398 -5.31 20.15 11.17
N LEU A 399 -5.28 19.29 10.17
CA LEU A 399 -5.59 17.86 10.34
C LEU A 399 -4.40 17.09 10.92
N TYR A 400 -3.17 17.53 10.63
CA TYR A 400 -1.97 16.91 11.16
C TYR A 400 -1.82 17.21 12.66
N SER A 401 -1.60 16.15 13.42
CA SER A 401 -1.25 16.22 14.85
C SER A 401 -0.36 15.04 15.22
N THR A 402 0.51 15.24 16.20
CA THR A 402 1.29 14.20 16.88
C THR A 402 0.78 13.93 18.30
N ASP A 403 -0.20 14.70 18.75
CA ASP A 403 -0.88 14.53 20.03
C ASP A 403 -1.97 13.46 19.90
N GLU A 404 -1.69 12.29 20.44
CA GLU A 404 -2.59 11.12 20.36
C GLU A 404 -3.91 11.35 21.11
N GLU A 405 -3.92 12.17 22.18
CA GLU A 405 -5.16 12.50 22.92
C GLU A 405 -6.05 13.41 22.10
N ALA A 406 -5.48 14.45 21.49
CA ALA A 406 -6.21 15.34 20.60
C ALA A 406 -6.77 14.59 19.37
N ILE A 407 -6.01 13.64 18.83
CA ILE A 407 -6.48 12.80 17.73
C ILE A 407 -7.68 11.93 18.17
N ARG A 408 -7.57 11.25 19.32
CA ARG A 408 -8.67 10.45 19.88
C ARG A 408 -9.91 11.29 20.15
N ALA A 409 -9.74 12.49 20.74
CA ALA A 409 -10.84 13.40 20.99
C ALA A 409 -11.56 13.83 19.69
N ARG A 410 -10.82 14.05 18.60
CA ARG A 410 -11.39 14.36 17.29
C ARG A 410 -12.24 13.21 16.73
N VAL A 411 -11.78 11.97 16.85
CA VAL A 411 -12.55 10.78 16.45
C VAL A 411 -13.80 10.62 17.31
N ALA A 412 -13.70 10.87 18.62
CA ALA A 412 -14.85 10.83 19.54
C ALA A 412 -15.89 11.92 19.22
N ALA A 413 -15.45 13.14 18.89
CA ALA A 413 -16.32 14.23 18.46
C ALA A 413 -17.07 13.90 17.16
N ALA A 414 -16.50 13.09 16.29
CA ALA A 414 -17.14 12.57 15.08
C ALA A 414 -18.08 11.36 15.35
N ASN A 415 -18.23 10.91 16.59
CA ASN A 415 -18.98 9.70 16.98
C ASN A 415 -18.50 8.40 16.31
N LEU A 416 -17.19 8.28 16.06
CA LEU A 416 -16.60 7.15 15.34
C LEU A 416 -15.69 6.26 16.20
N THR A 417 -15.63 6.48 17.53
CA THR A 417 -14.83 5.65 18.42
C THR A 417 -15.25 4.19 18.34
N GLY A 418 -14.32 3.32 17.94
CA GLY A 418 -14.54 1.88 17.86
C GLY A 418 -15.46 1.43 16.72
N VAL A 419 -15.77 2.27 15.75
CA VAL A 419 -16.74 1.98 14.67
C VAL A 419 -16.37 0.75 13.83
N PHE A 420 -15.09 0.39 13.76
CA PHE A 420 -14.60 -0.79 13.02
C PHE A 420 -14.51 -2.08 13.87
N LYS A 421 -15.05 -2.07 15.08
CA LYS A 421 -15.08 -3.26 15.97
C LYS A 421 -16.38 -4.02 15.86
#